data_30026b0a887d429cad0d682941237af1
#
_entry.id   30026b0a887d429cad0d682941237af1
#
_cell.length_a   1.000
_cell.length_b   1.000
_cell.length_c   1.000
_cell.angle_alpha   90.00
_cell.angle_beta   90.00
_cell.angle_gamma   90.00
#
_symmetry.space_group_name_H-M   'P 1'
#
loop_
_entity.id
_entity.type
_entity.pdbx_description
1 polymer ?
#
loop_
_entity_poly.entity_id
_entity_poly.type
_entity_poly.pdbx_seq_one_letter_code
_entity_poly.pdbx_strand_id
1 'polypeptide(L)'
;MTYQALPDGLFIQNSPIAGQGIFTNKPLEVGTELGISHILDGKDMYRTPLGGFINHSDNPNCEKYRVNMKYYVKVIRSVDPMEELTLKYTFYRV
;
A
#
# COMPACT_ATOMS: atom_id res chain seq x y z
N MET A 1 -21.30 4.56 12.13
CA MET A 1 -19.89 4.60 11.66
C MET A 1 -19.75 3.78 10.39
N THR A 2 -19.08 4.30 9.40
CA THR A 2 -18.90 3.63 8.12
C THR A 2 -17.53 2.98 8.08
N TYR A 3 -17.48 1.72 7.65
CA TYR A 3 -16.22 1.03 7.45
C TYR A 3 -15.49 1.63 6.25
N GLN A 4 -14.21 1.91 6.43
CA GLN A 4 -13.34 2.36 5.34
C GLN A 4 -12.30 1.29 5.06
N ALA A 5 -12.38 0.70 3.87
CA ALA A 5 -11.43 -0.33 3.46
C ALA A 5 -10.04 0.24 3.20
N LEU A 6 -9.95 1.52 2.85
CA LEU A 6 -8.69 2.21 2.57
C LEU A 6 -8.62 3.50 3.36
N PRO A 7 -7.40 4.00 3.65
CA PRO A 7 -7.23 5.32 4.25
C PRO A 7 -7.88 6.42 3.41
N ASP A 8 -8.22 7.53 4.07
CA ASP A 8 -8.85 8.65 3.42
C ASP A 8 -8.02 9.17 2.25
N GLY A 9 -8.66 9.40 1.11
CA GLY A 9 -8.01 9.90 -0.08
C GLY A 9 -7.44 8.82 -1.00
N LEU A 10 -7.37 7.58 -0.54
CA LEU A 10 -6.91 6.46 -1.39
C LEU A 10 -8.11 5.77 -2.04
N PHE A 11 -7.93 5.32 -3.27
CA PHE A 11 -8.99 4.63 -4.00
C PHE A 11 -8.40 3.62 -4.97
N ILE A 12 -9.24 2.67 -5.40
CA ILE A 12 -8.86 1.61 -6.32
C ILE A 12 -9.32 1.99 -7.71
N GLN A 13 -8.43 1.78 -8.70
CA GLN A 13 -8.75 2.08 -10.08
C GLN A 13 -7.87 1.20 -10.97
N ASN A 14 -8.23 1.08 -12.24
CA ASN A 14 -7.44 0.32 -13.21
C ASN A 14 -6.03 0.88 -13.29
N SER A 15 -5.05 -0.01 -13.30
CA SER A 15 -3.64 0.34 -13.25
C SER A 15 -2.96 0.02 -14.58
N PRO A 16 -2.05 0.90 -15.07
CA PRO A 16 -1.23 0.56 -16.23
C PRO A 16 -0.18 -0.50 -15.91
N ILE A 17 0.08 -0.77 -14.62
CA ILE A 17 1.05 -1.78 -14.22
C ILE A 17 0.42 -3.16 -14.32
N ALA A 18 -0.66 -3.39 -13.59
CA ALA A 18 -1.34 -4.68 -13.56
C ALA A 18 -2.72 -4.51 -12.95
N GLY A 19 -3.75 -5.07 -13.60
CA GLY A 19 -5.11 -5.12 -13.08
C GLY A 19 -5.57 -3.82 -12.47
N GLN A 20 -5.86 -3.85 -11.18
CA GLN A 20 -6.26 -2.67 -10.40
C GLN A 20 -5.13 -2.28 -9.46
N GLY A 21 -5.05 -1.00 -9.13
CA GLY A 21 -4.05 -0.49 -8.22
C GLY A 21 -4.65 0.52 -7.25
N ILE A 22 -3.81 1.04 -6.37
CA ILE A 22 -4.21 2.04 -5.39
C ILE A 22 -3.66 3.39 -5.82
N PHE A 23 -4.54 4.38 -5.86
CA PHE A 23 -4.23 5.74 -6.26
C PHE A 23 -4.60 6.70 -5.13
N THR A 24 -4.03 7.89 -5.16
CA THR A 24 -4.37 8.94 -4.20
C THR A 24 -5.01 10.13 -4.91
N ASN A 25 -6.03 10.73 -4.28
CA ASN A 25 -6.64 11.94 -4.83
C ASN A 25 -6.05 13.21 -4.21
N LYS A 26 -5.03 13.07 -3.36
CA LYS A 26 -4.38 14.21 -2.73
C LYS A 26 -2.87 13.99 -2.70
N PRO A 27 -2.07 15.07 -2.58
CA PRO A 27 -0.62 14.88 -2.48
C PRO A 27 -0.25 14.21 -1.17
N LEU A 28 0.78 13.37 -1.20
CA LEU A 28 1.29 12.69 -0.02
C LEU A 28 2.76 13.03 0.17
N GLU A 29 3.13 13.40 1.38
CA GLU A 29 4.51 13.73 1.70
C GLU A 29 5.28 12.51 2.14
N VAL A 30 6.61 12.56 2.00
CA VAL A 30 7.49 11.53 2.51
C VAL A 30 7.26 11.34 4.01
N GLY A 31 7.15 10.10 4.43
CA GLY A 31 6.89 9.77 5.83
C GLY A 31 5.43 9.58 6.17
N THR A 32 4.51 9.87 5.23
CA THR A 32 3.08 9.66 5.46
C THR A 32 2.80 8.18 5.67
N GLU A 33 2.10 7.87 6.76
CA GLU A 33 1.69 6.49 7.08
C GLU A 33 0.38 6.19 6.39
N LEU A 34 0.34 5.08 5.64
CA LEU A 34 -0.85 4.71 4.89
C LEU A 34 -1.68 3.63 5.59
N GLY A 35 -1.12 2.97 6.59
CA GLY A 35 -1.85 1.98 7.34
C GLY A 35 -1.30 0.57 7.17
N ILE A 36 -2.11 -0.41 7.57
CA ILE A 36 -1.70 -1.81 7.63
C ILE A 36 -1.92 -2.47 6.27
N SER A 37 -0.88 -3.14 5.76
CA SER A 37 -1.00 -3.92 4.53
C SER A 37 -1.24 -5.39 4.80
N HIS A 38 -0.61 -5.93 5.84
CA HIS A 38 -0.70 -7.36 6.15
C HIS A 38 -0.72 -7.57 7.65
N ILE A 39 -1.40 -8.63 8.08
CA ILE A 39 -1.47 -9.04 9.48
C ILE A 39 -1.01 -10.49 9.54
N LEU A 40 -0.08 -10.76 10.47
CA LEU A 40 0.42 -12.12 10.71
C LEU A 40 -0.36 -12.74 11.85
N ASP A 41 -0.77 -14.01 11.66
CA ASP A 41 -1.48 -14.77 12.69
C ASP A 41 -0.97 -16.21 12.64
N GLY A 42 -0.01 -16.51 13.48
CA GLY A 42 0.63 -17.82 13.46
C GLY A 42 1.33 -18.06 12.14
N LYS A 43 0.90 -19.07 11.40
CA LYS A 43 1.45 -19.40 10.08
C LYS A 43 0.78 -18.61 8.97
N ASP A 44 -0.33 -17.95 9.27
CA ASP A 44 -1.14 -17.32 8.25
C ASP A 44 -0.78 -15.85 8.11
N MET A 45 -0.97 -15.34 6.90
CA MET A 45 -0.80 -13.93 6.59
C MET A 45 -2.04 -13.44 5.88
N TYR A 46 -2.65 -12.40 6.43
CA TYR A 46 -3.87 -11.81 5.86
C TYR A 46 -3.53 -10.46 5.25
N ARG A 47 -4.05 -10.21 4.05
CA ARG A 47 -3.91 -8.93 3.37
C ARG A 47 -5.10 -8.05 3.67
N THR A 48 -4.84 -6.78 3.93
CA THR A 48 -5.89 -5.77 3.93
C THR A 48 -6.14 -5.34 2.48
N PRO A 49 -7.20 -4.56 2.20
CA PRO A 49 -7.37 -4.00 0.86
C PRO A 49 -6.15 -3.20 0.38
N LEU A 50 -5.49 -2.46 1.29
CA LEU A 50 -4.25 -1.75 0.94
C LEU A 50 -3.19 -2.74 0.45
N GLY A 51 -2.93 -3.80 1.19
CA GLY A 51 -1.93 -4.79 0.83
C GLY A 51 -2.33 -5.65 -0.36
N GLY A 52 -3.65 -5.80 -0.61
CA GLY A 52 -4.14 -6.65 -1.67
C GLY A 52 -4.13 -5.99 -3.04
N PHE A 53 -4.24 -4.67 -3.10
CA PHE A 53 -4.35 -3.95 -4.38
C PHE A 53 -3.14 -3.10 -4.72
N ILE A 54 -2.17 -2.94 -3.81
CA ILE A 54 -0.99 -2.15 -4.11
C ILE A 54 -0.06 -2.94 -5.03
N ASN A 55 0.35 -2.31 -6.13
CA ASN A 55 1.14 -2.99 -7.16
C ASN A 55 2.65 -2.88 -6.89
N HIS A 56 3.39 -3.77 -7.54
CA HIS A 56 4.84 -3.81 -7.45
C HIS A 56 5.49 -2.82 -8.40
N SER A 57 6.58 -2.20 -7.97
CA SER A 57 7.46 -1.43 -8.82
C SER A 57 8.89 -1.60 -8.31
N ASP A 58 9.85 -1.62 -9.22
CA ASP A 58 11.26 -1.61 -8.86
C ASP A 58 11.73 -0.22 -8.45
N ASN A 59 10.90 0.80 -8.72
CA ASN A 59 11.16 2.19 -8.31
C ASN A 59 9.94 2.70 -7.56
N PRO A 60 9.65 2.14 -6.36
CA PRO A 60 8.41 2.42 -5.67
C PRO A 60 8.40 3.77 -4.97
N ASN A 61 7.18 4.27 -4.69
CA ASN A 61 7.02 5.48 -3.89
C ASN A 61 6.63 5.17 -2.45
N CYS A 62 6.45 3.90 -2.10
CA CYS A 62 6.12 3.48 -0.76
C CYS A 62 7.03 2.35 -0.30
N GLU A 63 7.06 2.15 1.01
CA GLU A 63 7.87 1.12 1.64
C GLU A 63 7.02 0.40 2.68
N LYS A 64 7.21 -0.91 2.77
CA LYS A 64 6.56 -1.74 3.76
C LYS A 64 7.53 -2.00 4.90
N TYR A 65 7.04 -1.93 6.13
CA TYR A 65 7.86 -2.25 7.30
C TYR A 65 7.03 -2.98 8.33
N ARG A 66 7.69 -3.78 9.15
CA ARG A 66 7.03 -4.64 10.13
C ARG A 66 7.16 -4.07 11.53
N VAL A 67 6.03 -4.09 12.26
CA VAL A 67 6.00 -3.83 13.70
C VAL A 67 5.20 -4.96 14.34
N ASN A 68 5.87 -5.78 15.14
CA ASN A 68 5.26 -6.96 15.76
C ASN A 68 4.67 -7.89 14.69
N MET A 69 3.37 -8.13 14.73
CA MET A 69 2.71 -9.06 13.84
C MET A 69 1.98 -8.34 12.70
N LYS A 70 2.37 -7.10 12.39
CA LYS A 70 1.72 -6.33 11.34
C LYS A 70 2.73 -5.67 10.44
N TYR A 71 2.39 -5.58 9.16
CA TYR A 71 3.15 -4.81 8.18
C TYR A 71 2.41 -3.53 7.87
N TYR A 72 3.15 -2.43 7.86
CA TYR A 72 2.63 -1.10 7.58
C TYR A 72 3.25 -0.57 6.31
N VAL A 73 2.59 0.40 5.69
CA VAL A 73 3.08 1.05 4.47
C VAL A 73 3.24 2.53 4.75
N LYS A 74 4.38 3.07 4.34
CA LYS A 74 4.63 4.51 4.42
C LYS A 74 5.18 5.04 3.11
N VAL A 75 4.99 6.32 2.87
CA VAL A 75 5.47 7.01 1.68
C VAL A 75 6.95 7.31 1.84
N ILE A 76 7.77 6.93 0.84
CA ILE A 76 9.21 7.20 0.84
C ILE A 76 9.64 8.23 -0.22
N ARG A 77 8.72 8.61 -1.10
CA ARG A 77 8.94 9.61 -2.13
C ARG A 77 7.64 10.36 -2.31
N SER A 78 7.68 11.69 -2.39
CA SER A 78 6.44 12.46 -2.47
C SER A 78 5.58 12.00 -3.65
N VAL A 79 4.27 11.98 -3.44
CA VAL A 79 3.30 11.45 -4.40
C VAL A 79 2.34 12.58 -4.79
N ASP A 80 2.12 12.74 -6.08
CA ASP A 80 1.18 13.73 -6.60
C ASP A 80 -0.24 13.17 -6.65
N PRO A 81 -1.27 14.05 -6.65
CA PRO A 81 -2.65 13.58 -6.83
C PRO A 81 -2.78 12.76 -8.11
N MET A 82 -3.57 11.69 -8.04
CA MET A 82 -3.84 10.75 -9.13
C MET A 82 -2.65 9.87 -9.50
N GLU A 83 -1.59 9.89 -8.72
CA GLU A 83 -0.46 9.00 -8.92
C GLU A 83 -0.72 7.65 -8.25
N GLU A 84 -0.25 6.57 -8.86
CA GLU A 84 -0.40 5.24 -8.29
C GLU A 84 0.63 4.99 -7.19
N LEU A 85 0.17 4.36 -6.10
CA LEU A 85 1.04 3.95 -5.00
C LEU A 85 1.60 2.57 -5.29
N THR A 86 2.91 2.40 -5.08
CA THR A 86 3.61 1.16 -5.40
C THR A 86 4.56 0.76 -4.29
N LEU A 87 4.78 -0.55 -4.19
CA LEU A 87 5.75 -1.15 -3.27
C LEU A 87 6.70 -2.02 -4.06
N LYS A 88 7.88 -2.24 -3.52
CA LYS A 88 8.71 -3.33 -4.02
C LYS A 88 8.34 -4.59 -3.24
N TYR A 89 7.83 -5.60 -3.95
CA TYR A 89 7.42 -6.84 -3.33
C TYR A 89 8.66 -7.60 -2.83
N THR A 90 8.68 -7.89 -1.54
CA THR A 90 9.77 -8.65 -0.94
C THR A 90 9.32 -9.98 -0.38
N PHE A 91 8.01 -10.15 -0.13
CA PHE A 91 7.47 -11.40 0.40
C PHE A 91 7.64 -12.57 -0.55
N TYR A 92 7.63 -12.29 -1.85
CA TYR A 92 7.62 -13.33 -2.88
C TYR A 92 9.00 -13.53 -3.50
N ARG A 93 10.00 -12.98 -2.89
CA ARG A 93 11.36 -13.21 -3.32
C ARG A 93 11.80 -14.59 -2.89
N VAL A 94 12.46 -15.21 -3.78
CA VAL A 94 12.94 -16.56 -3.54
C VAL A 94 14.45 -16.52 -3.49
#